data_9e33f72065426b61f3f0856f3b376ea8
#
_entry.id   9e33f72065426b61f3f0856f3b376ea8
#
_cell.length_a   1.000
_cell.length_b   1.000
_cell.length_c   1.000
_cell.angle_alpha   90.00
_cell.angle_beta   90.00
_cell.angle_gamma   90.00
#
_symmetry.space_group_name_H-M   'P 1'
#
loop_
_entity.id
_entity.type
_entity.pdbx_description
1 polymer ?
#
loop_
_entity_poly.entity_id
_entity_poly.type
_entity_poly.pdbx_seq_one_letter_code
_entity_poly.pdbx_strand_id
1 'polypeptide(L)'
;MAFDELEELYQEGRVDRAVVGTYFEWAELVHAYRAYVESGELDYTVEETRDLTPGEVALLTPKRLELLYSLAGLRVDSINQLAQRVHRSVKNVYQDLQALKSLGLVTLRRRGKRNIVPETLVDEITLLIR
;
A
#
# COMPACT_ATOMS: atom_id res chain seq x y z
N MET A 1 16.34 -14.94 18.14
CA MET A 1 16.98 -15.36 16.88
C MET A 1 17.62 -14.15 16.22
N ALA A 2 18.87 -14.25 15.80
CA ALA A 2 19.53 -13.16 15.09
C ALA A 2 18.97 -13.03 13.67
N PHE A 3 19.04 -11.82 13.11
CA PHE A 3 18.53 -11.55 11.77
C PHE A 3 19.15 -12.47 10.72
N ASP A 4 20.46 -12.68 10.77
CA ASP A 4 21.16 -13.51 9.80
C ASP A 4 20.74 -14.99 9.87
N GLU A 5 20.46 -15.49 11.07
CA GLU A 5 19.94 -16.84 11.25
C GLU A 5 18.54 -17.00 10.68
N LEU A 6 17.69 -15.98 10.87
CA LEU A 6 16.33 -15.98 10.33
C LEU A 6 16.35 -15.94 8.80
N GLU A 7 17.22 -15.11 8.22
CA GLU A 7 17.38 -15.01 6.77
C GLU A 7 17.84 -16.34 6.16
N GLU A 8 18.80 -17.00 6.81
CA GLU A 8 19.30 -18.30 6.38
C GLU A 8 18.19 -19.36 6.40
N LEU A 9 17.42 -19.42 7.49
CA LEU A 9 16.28 -20.34 7.61
C LEU A 9 15.21 -20.07 6.55
N TYR A 10 14.94 -18.81 6.26
CA TYR A 10 13.98 -18.42 5.21
C TYR A 10 14.45 -18.92 3.85
N GLN A 11 15.72 -18.71 3.50
CA GLN A 11 16.28 -19.14 2.21
C GLN A 11 16.26 -20.67 2.06
N GLU A 12 16.38 -21.38 3.15
CA GLU A 12 16.29 -22.85 3.16
C GLU A 12 14.84 -23.36 3.13
N GLY A 13 13.84 -22.48 3.18
CA GLY A 13 12.43 -22.85 3.17
C GLY A 13 11.96 -23.50 4.47
N ARG A 14 12.66 -23.28 5.57
CA ARG A 14 12.42 -23.91 6.87
C ARG A 14 11.58 -23.05 7.82
N VAL A 15 11.06 -21.92 7.34
CA VAL A 15 10.31 -20.94 8.13
C VAL A 15 8.85 -20.93 7.66
N ASP A 16 7.90 -20.96 8.61
CA ASP A 16 6.49 -20.91 8.28
C ASP A 16 6.03 -19.49 7.84
N ARG A 17 4.78 -19.37 7.37
CA ARG A 17 4.22 -18.13 6.84
C ARG A 17 4.21 -16.97 7.85
N ALA A 18 3.87 -17.24 9.10
CA ALA A 18 3.80 -16.21 10.13
C ALA A 18 5.18 -15.60 10.39
N VAL A 19 6.21 -16.45 10.44
CA VAL A 19 7.58 -16.01 10.64
C VAL A 19 8.10 -15.27 9.41
N VAL A 20 7.70 -15.69 8.20
CA VAL A 20 8.09 -15.01 6.95
C VAL A 20 7.57 -13.57 6.94
N GLY A 21 6.32 -13.33 7.34
CA GLY A 21 5.78 -11.97 7.43
C GLY A 21 6.60 -11.09 8.36
N THR A 22 6.95 -11.59 9.53
CA THR A 22 7.80 -10.88 10.49
C THR A 22 9.21 -10.65 9.94
N TYR A 23 9.76 -11.61 9.22
CA TYR A 23 11.07 -11.49 8.58
C TYR A 23 11.09 -10.31 7.59
N PHE A 24 10.10 -10.21 6.71
CA PHE A 24 10.06 -9.14 5.71
C PHE A 24 9.98 -7.76 6.37
N GLU A 25 9.14 -7.60 7.37
CA GLU A 25 9.02 -6.35 8.11
C GLU A 25 10.35 -5.96 8.76
N TRP A 26 11.02 -6.92 9.40
CA TRP A 26 12.32 -6.69 10.04
C TRP A 26 13.41 -6.39 9.02
N ALA A 27 13.44 -7.10 7.88
CA ALA A 27 14.41 -6.86 6.82
C ALA A 27 14.32 -5.45 6.28
N GLU A 28 13.10 -4.94 6.05
CA GLU A 28 12.88 -3.57 5.58
C GLU A 28 13.38 -2.53 6.59
N LEU A 29 13.14 -2.74 7.87
CA LEU A 29 13.64 -1.87 8.93
C LEU A 29 15.18 -1.84 8.96
N VAL A 30 15.83 -2.99 8.85
CA VAL A 30 17.29 -3.07 8.84
C VAL A 30 17.87 -2.39 7.61
N HIS A 31 17.29 -2.61 6.44
CA HIS A 31 17.74 -1.97 5.19
C HIS A 31 17.54 -0.46 5.22
N ALA A 32 16.41 0.02 5.72
CA ALA A 32 16.15 1.45 5.88
C ALA A 32 17.15 2.11 6.84
N TYR A 33 17.48 1.46 7.94
CA TYR A 33 18.45 1.96 8.89
C TYR A 33 19.86 2.05 8.27
N ARG A 34 20.26 1.03 7.52
CA ARG A 34 21.55 1.04 6.83
C ARG A 34 21.63 2.18 5.81
N ALA A 35 20.58 2.38 5.03
CA ALA A 35 20.49 3.48 4.08
C ALA A 35 20.58 4.84 4.77
N TYR A 36 19.93 5.00 5.91
CA TYR A 36 20.01 6.23 6.71
C TYR A 36 21.45 6.52 7.19
N VAL A 37 22.14 5.49 7.68
CA VAL A 37 23.53 5.63 8.14
C VAL A 37 24.47 6.01 6.99
N GLU A 38 24.23 5.45 5.81
CA GLU A 38 25.06 5.70 4.62
C GLU A 38 24.79 7.04 3.96
N SER A 39 23.51 7.43 3.81
CA SER A 39 23.09 8.61 3.06
C SER A 39 22.69 9.81 3.92
N GLY A 40 22.46 9.60 5.21
CA GLY A 40 21.94 10.64 6.11
C GLY A 40 20.43 10.85 5.98
N GLU A 41 19.74 10.01 5.19
CA GLU A 41 18.29 10.07 5.01
C GLU A 41 17.68 8.70 5.28
N LEU A 42 16.58 8.68 6.03
CA LEU A 42 15.84 7.46 6.29
C LEU A 42 14.82 7.23 5.17
N ASP A 43 15.12 6.28 4.29
CA ASP A 43 14.19 5.78 3.29
C ASP A 43 13.59 4.47 3.80
N TYR A 44 12.29 4.51 4.14
CA TYR A 44 11.62 3.41 4.80
C TYR A 44 10.44 2.93 3.96
N THR A 45 10.51 1.67 3.54
CA THR A 45 9.43 1.00 2.80
C THR A 45 9.07 -0.30 3.51
N VAL A 46 7.80 -0.51 3.78
CA VAL A 46 7.30 -1.75 4.39
C VAL A 46 6.62 -2.59 3.32
N GLU A 47 7.00 -3.87 3.25
CA GLU A 47 6.27 -4.84 2.44
C GLU A 47 5.28 -5.60 3.32
N GLU A 48 4.04 -5.66 2.88
CA GLU A 48 2.99 -6.41 3.55
C GLU A 48 2.40 -7.42 2.56
N THR A 49 2.39 -8.69 2.96
CA THR A 49 1.76 -9.75 2.17
C THR A 49 0.42 -10.10 2.80
N ARG A 50 -0.64 -10.04 2.01
CA ARG A 50 -1.98 -10.39 2.46
C ARG A 50 -2.60 -11.43 1.54
N ASP A 51 -3.33 -12.38 2.13
CA ASP A 51 -4.16 -13.30 1.36
C ASP A 51 -5.50 -12.62 1.11
N LEU A 52 -5.87 -12.50 -0.17
CA LEU A 52 -7.14 -11.90 -0.56
C LEU A 52 -8.18 -12.98 -0.84
N THR A 53 -9.40 -12.77 -0.35
CA THR A 53 -10.54 -13.61 -0.72
C THR A 53 -10.97 -13.30 -2.16
N PRO A 54 -11.70 -14.22 -2.84
CA PRO A 54 -12.24 -13.90 -4.17
C PRO A 54 -13.09 -12.64 -4.20
N GLY A 55 -13.85 -12.35 -3.14
CA GLY A 55 -14.64 -11.13 -3.03
C GLY A 55 -13.77 -9.87 -2.97
N GLU A 56 -12.65 -9.94 -2.23
CA GLU A 56 -11.71 -8.83 -2.17
C GLU A 56 -11.00 -8.60 -3.51
N VAL A 57 -10.60 -9.67 -4.20
CA VAL A 57 -10.03 -9.57 -5.54
C VAL A 57 -11.00 -8.91 -6.51
N ALA A 58 -12.29 -9.25 -6.40
CA ALA A 58 -13.33 -8.66 -7.25
C ALA A 58 -13.51 -7.15 -7.04
N LEU A 59 -13.10 -6.60 -5.90
CA LEU A 59 -13.10 -5.16 -5.65
C LEU A 59 -12.01 -4.42 -6.43
N LEU A 60 -10.97 -5.11 -6.89
CA LEU A 60 -9.88 -4.52 -7.68
C LEU A 60 -10.25 -4.50 -9.15
N THR A 61 -11.23 -3.68 -9.52
CA THR A 61 -11.63 -3.51 -10.92
C THR A 61 -10.58 -2.69 -11.68
N PRO A 62 -10.53 -2.79 -13.03
CA PRO A 62 -9.61 -1.97 -13.81
C PRO A 62 -9.76 -0.47 -13.55
N LYS A 63 -10.98 0.01 -13.38
CA LYS A 63 -11.24 1.44 -13.10
C LYS A 63 -10.72 1.86 -11.73
N ARG A 64 -10.80 1.00 -10.73
CA ARG A 64 -10.27 1.27 -9.39
C ARG A 64 -8.75 1.24 -9.38
N LEU A 65 -8.13 0.32 -10.09
CA LEU A 65 -6.68 0.28 -10.25
C LEU A 65 -6.17 1.52 -10.98
N GLU A 66 -6.88 1.95 -12.03
CA GLU A 66 -6.56 3.18 -12.76
C GLU A 66 -6.66 4.41 -11.85
N LEU A 67 -7.71 4.48 -11.03
CA LEU A 67 -7.89 5.55 -10.06
C LEU A 67 -6.76 5.57 -9.02
N LEU A 68 -6.38 4.41 -8.51
CA LEU A 68 -5.28 4.27 -7.55
C LEU A 68 -3.96 4.74 -8.17
N TYR A 69 -3.69 4.34 -9.40
CA TYR A 69 -2.51 4.78 -10.14
C TYR A 69 -2.49 6.29 -10.34
N SER A 70 -3.62 6.87 -10.73
CA SER A 70 -3.75 8.32 -10.90
C SER A 70 -3.54 9.06 -9.60
N LEU A 71 -4.12 8.58 -8.51
CA LEU A 71 -3.99 9.17 -7.19
C LEU A 71 -2.53 9.17 -6.70
N ALA A 72 -1.79 8.11 -6.98
CA ALA A 72 -0.39 8.01 -6.61
C ALA A 72 0.49 9.08 -7.28
N GLY A 73 0.12 9.50 -8.50
CA GLY A 73 0.86 10.50 -9.27
C GLY A 73 0.36 11.93 -9.12
N LEU A 74 -0.75 12.15 -8.40
CA LEU A 74 -1.39 13.45 -8.28
C LEU A 74 -1.41 13.94 -6.84
N ARG A 75 -1.20 15.23 -6.66
CA ARG A 75 -1.53 15.91 -5.40
C ARG A 75 -2.90 16.53 -5.53
N VAL A 76 -3.84 16.07 -4.70
CA VAL A 76 -5.20 16.59 -4.68
C VAL A 76 -5.58 16.99 -3.24
N ASP A 77 -6.38 18.04 -3.13
CA ASP A 77 -6.81 18.58 -1.85
C ASP A 77 -8.21 18.11 -1.44
N SER A 78 -8.91 17.42 -2.34
CA SER A 78 -10.26 16.92 -2.08
C SER A 78 -10.65 15.83 -3.07
N ILE A 79 -11.70 15.10 -2.73
CA ILE A 79 -12.30 14.12 -3.65
C ILE A 79 -12.85 14.83 -4.89
N ASN A 80 -13.43 16.01 -4.72
CA ASN A 80 -13.93 16.80 -5.86
C ASN A 80 -12.82 17.13 -6.86
N GLN A 81 -11.67 17.55 -6.36
CA GLN A 81 -10.53 17.85 -7.20
C GLN A 81 -10.02 16.59 -7.93
N LEU A 82 -9.96 15.45 -7.23
CA LEU A 82 -9.59 14.19 -7.86
C LEU A 82 -10.57 13.83 -8.98
N ALA A 83 -11.86 13.94 -8.72
CA ALA A 83 -12.90 13.65 -9.73
C ALA A 83 -12.74 14.52 -10.98
N GLN A 84 -12.44 15.80 -10.80
CA GLN A 84 -12.16 16.71 -11.92
C GLN A 84 -10.93 16.28 -12.70
N ARG A 85 -9.87 15.90 -12.00
CA ARG A 85 -8.60 15.48 -12.63
C ARG A 85 -8.74 14.20 -13.44
N VAL A 86 -9.55 13.25 -12.98
CA VAL A 86 -9.77 11.99 -13.70
C VAL A 86 -11.00 12.01 -14.61
N HIS A 87 -11.69 13.15 -14.72
CA HIS A 87 -12.88 13.36 -15.56
C HIS A 87 -14.00 12.36 -15.28
N ARG A 88 -14.29 12.17 -13.98
CA ARG A 88 -15.34 11.26 -13.52
C ARG A 88 -16.26 11.96 -12.51
N SER A 89 -17.45 11.41 -12.31
CA SER A 89 -18.36 11.94 -11.29
C SER A 89 -17.82 11.75 -9.89
N VAL A 90 -18.09 12.70 -9.01
CA VAL A 90 -17.68 12.62 -7.59
C VAL A 90 -18.24 11.36 -6.93
N LYS A 91 -19.48 11.01 -7.23
CA LYS A 91 -20.14 9.83 -6.69
C LYS A 91 -19.39 8.54 -7.04
N ASN A 92 -19.01 8.38 -8.30
CA ASN A 92 -18.30 7.19 -8.76
C ASN A 92 -16.91 7.11 -8.17
N VAL A 93 -16.19 8.23 -8.11
CA VAL A 93 -14.86 8.31 -7.50
C VAL A 93 -14.95 7.98 -6.02
N TYR A 94 -15.94 8.52 -5.31
CA TYR A 94 -16.15 8.24 -3.90
C TYR A 94 -16.41 6.76 -3.63
N GLN A 95 -17.26 6.12 -4.44
CA GLN A 95 -17.54 4.69 -4.32
C GLN A 95 -16.27 3.85 -4.54
N ASP A 96 -15.46 4.19 -5.54
CA ASP A 96 -14.22 3.49 -5.82
C ASP A 96 -13.20 3.69 -4.67
N LEU A 97 -13.11 4.90 -4.13
CA LEU A 97 -12.24 5.17 -2.98
C LEU A 97 -12.68 4.40 -1.74
N GLN A 98 -13.98 4.24 -1.50
CA GLN A 98 -14.47 3.43 -0.39
C GLN A 98 -14.08 1.96 -0.55
N ALA A 99 -14.18 1.41 -1.75
CA ALA A 99 -13.75 0.05 -2.03
C ALA A 99 -12.23 -0.12 -1.78
N LEU A 100 -11.43 0.81 -2.30
CA LEU A 100 -9.98 0.79 -2.09
C LEU A 100 -9.60 0.98 -0.63
N LYS A 101 -10.34 1.80 0.11
CA LYS A 101 -10.16 1.99 1.55
C LYS A 101 -10.45 0.69 2.30
N SER A 102 -11.51 -0.03 1.94
CA SER A 102 -11.83 -1.31 2.58
C SER A 102 -10.73 -2.35 2.39
N LEU A 103 -9.97 -2.26 1.31
CA LEU A 103 -8.80 -3.09 1.05
C LEU A 103 -7.52 -2.58 1.72
N GLY A 104 -7.57 -1.42 2.37
CA GLY A 104 -6.41 -0.82 3.02
C GLY A 104 -5.41 -0.17 2.07
N LEU A 105 -5.81 0.14 0.84
CA LEU A 105 -4.93 0.70 -0.18
C LEU A 105 -4.91 2.22 -0.20
N VAL A 106 -5.97 2.85 0.30
CA VAL A 106 -6.05 4.31 0.42
C VAL A 106 -6.58 4.69 1.79
N THR A 107 -6.31 5.92 2.20
CA THR A 107 -6.93 6.55 3.36
C THR A 107 -7.66 7.80 2.93
N LEU A 108 -8.72 8.12 3.67
CA LEU A 108 -9.50 9.34 3.46
C LEU A 108 -9.33 10.21 4.70
N ARG A 109 -8.48 11.23 4.58
CA ARG A 109 -8.16 12.11 5.69
C ARG A 109 -9.04 13.37 5.65
N ARG A 110 -9.64 13.72 6.78
CA ARG A 110 -10.37 14.97 6.89
C ARG A 110 -9.42 16.15 6.98
N ARG A 111 -9.66 17.15 6.13
CA ARG A 111 -8.95 18.42 6.15
C ARG A 111 -9.96 19.54 6.29
N GLY A 112 -10.01 20.13 7.47
CA GLY A 112 -11.03 21.15 7.78
C GLY A 112 -12.42 20.53 7.94
N LYS A 113 -13.46 21.36 7.78
CA LYS A 113 -14.85 20.95 8.03
C LYS A 113 -15.54 20.26 6.86
N ARG A 114 -15.02 20.41 5.62
CA ARG A 114 -15.73 19.99 4.39
C ARG A 114 -14.92 19.16 3.43
N ASN A 115 -13.60 19.16 3.55
CA ASN A 115 -12.73 18.49 2.58
C ASN A 115 -12.24 17.16 3.11
N ILE A 116 -12.34 16.13 2.26
CA ILE A 116 -11.75 14.83 2.50
C ILE A 116 -10.64 14.66 1.46
N VAL A 117 -9.42 14.43 1.94
CA VAL A 117 -8.24 14.26 1.08
C VAL A 117 -7.96 12.77 0.95
N PRO A 118 -8.06 12.21 -0.27
CA PRO A 118 -7.66 10.84 -0.51
C PRO A 118 -6.14 10.74 -0.65
N GLU A 119 -5.55 9.75 0.01
CA GLU A 119 -4.12 9.49 -0.08
C GLU A 119 -3.88 8.00 -0.30
N THR A 120 -2.91 7.66 -1.14
CA THR A 120 -2.49 6.26 -1.30
C THR A 120 -1.66 5.82 -0.11
N LEU A 121 -1.87 4.58 0.32
CA LEU A 121 -1.08 3.94 1.36
C LEU A 121 -0.04 2.98 0.78
N VAL A 122 -0.05 2.76 -0.53
CA VAL A 122 0.83 1.80 -1.19
C VAL A 122 1.54 2.44 -2.36
N ASP A 123 2.79 2.06 -2.56
CA ASP A 123 3.60 2.49 -3.69
C ASP A 123 3.62 1.42 -4.79
N GLU A 124 3.45 0.17 -4.40
CA GLU A 124 3.51 -0.96 -5.32
C GLU A 124 2.57 -2.06 -4.86
N ILE A 125 1.86 -2.67 -5.81
CA ILE A 125 1.05 -3.85 -5.58
C ILE A 125 1.57 -4.95 -6.51
N THR A 126 1.99 -6.06 -5.93
CA THR A 126 2.43 -7.25 -6.67
C THR A 126 1.47 -8.38 -6.38
N LEU A 127 0.91 -8.98 -7.42
CA LEU A 127 0.04 -10.14 -7.30
C LEU A 127 0.86 -11.41 -7.44
N LEU A 128 0.81 -12.25 -6.40
CA LEU A 128 1.44 -13.55 -6.40
C LEU A 128 0.38 -14.63 -6.59
N ILE A 129 0.56 -15.44 -7.61
CA ILE A 129 -0.31 -16.58 -7.89
C ILE A 129 0.43 -17.82 -7.41
N ARG A 130 -0.17 -18.50 -6.47
CA ARG A 130 0.43 -19.69 -5.87
C ARG A 130 -0.40 -20.93 -6.16
#